data_ec83522007bd39db1e7e7b55fec0c55f
#
_entry.id   ec83522007bd39db1e7e7b55fec0c55f
#
_cell.length_a   1.000
_cell.length_b   1.000
_cell.length_c   1.000
_cell.angle_alpha   90.00
_cell.angle_beta   90.00
_cell.angle_gamma   90.00
#
_symmetry.space_group_name_H-M   'P 1'
#
loop_
_entity.id
_entity.type
_entity.pdbx_description
1 polymer ?
#
loop_
_entity_poly.entity_id
_entity_poly.type
_entity_poly.pdbx_seq_one_letter_code
_entity_poly.pdbx_strand_id
1 'polypeptide(L)'
;MRNFQINFITNTATIRWLKILMAFEKNYQCSTQGLAKISGSTTRTIVTDITDLKEYFGDCLSIDSSHKGYIFSIKQSAVYLTKKRALIADEILFHIIESIFHNDLYSSSEWAEKYHISESTVLRYLRKVQPIFSFYRLEIQTNPICFLGEEINIRKFFHDFYYESEITAHTIFPPIAIQNITASAFSRCYQLDQHACSFGEFNYYLYITFERHCAGQR
;
A
#
# COMPACT_ATOMS: atom_id res chain seq x y z
N MET A 1 -5.15 10.03 3.74
CA MET A 1 -4.15 10.15 2.64
C MET A 1 -4.42 9.03 1.65
N ARG A 2 -5.19 9.29 0.62
CA ARG A 2 -5.69 8.25 -0.33
C ARG A 2 -4.62 7.50 -1.15
N ASN A 3 -3.34 7.84 -1.04
CA ASN A 3 -2.25 7.23 -1.80
C ASN A 3 -1.03 6.93 -0.94
N PHE A 4 -1.25 6.59 0.32
CA PHE A 4 -0.16 6.43 1.30
C PHE A 4 0.85 5.38 0.85
N GLN A 5 0.39 4.20 0.44
CA GLN A 5 1.26 3.10 0.00
C GLN A 5 2.10 3.40 -1.25
N ILE A 6 1.67 4.30 -2.15
CA ILE A 6 2.47 4.67 -3.34
C ILE A 6 3.86 5.17 -2.96
N ASN A 7 4.02 5.80 -1.82
CA ASN A 7 5.30 6.33 -1.37
C ASN A 7 6.34 5.22 -1.09
N PHE A 8 5.87 4.01 -0.83
CA PHE A 8 6.71 2.84 -0.54
C PHE A 8 7.06 2.02 -1.79
N ILE A 9 6.61 2.43 -2.96
CA ILE A 9 6.97 1.79 -4.23
C ILE A 9 8.30 2.34 -4.70
N THR A 10 9.20 1.43 -5.07
CA THR A 10 10.56 1.79 -5.50
C THR A 10 10.66 2.00 -7.01
N ASN A 11 9.85 1.29 -7.80
CA ASN A 11 9.82 1.38 -9.26
C ASN A 11 9.00 2.59 -9.72
N THR A 12 9.67 3.52 -10.42
CA THR A 12 9.04 4.77 -10.90
C THR A 12 8.01 4.54 -12.00
N ALA A 13 8.16 3.50 -12.83
CA ALA A 13 7.17 3.15 -13.86
C ALA A 13 5.88 2.63 -13.19
N THR A 14 6.01 1.73 -12.20
CA THR A 14 4.88 1.23 -11.41
C THR A 14 4.12 2.37 -10.71
N ILE A 15 4.83 3.34 -10.13
CA ILE A 15 4.20 4.54 -9.54
C ILE A 15 3.36 5.29 -10.58
N ARG A 16 3.90 5.51 -11.80
CA ARG A 16 3.16 6.20 -12.87
C ARG A 16 1.93 5.42 -13.30
N TRP A 17 2.08 4.13 -13.53
CA TRP A 17 1.00 3.23 -13.92
C TRP A 17 -0.15 3.23 -12.91
N LEU A 18 0.15 3.12 -11.63
CA LEU A 18 -0.86 3.18 -10.57
C LEU A 18 -1.57 4.52 -10.54
N LYS A 19 -0.84 5.65 -10.69
CA LYS A 19 -1.46 6.99 -10.78
C LYS A 19 -2.36 7.14 -11.99
N ILE A 20 -1.97 6.57 -13.15
CA ILE A 20 -2.78 6.56 -14.37
C ILE A 20 -4.06 5.74 -14.15
N LEU A 21 -3.92 4.51 -13.61
CA LEU A 21 -5.07 3.64 -13.32
C LEU A 21 -6.04 4.29 -12.34
N MET A 22 -5.54 4.90 -11.26
CA MET A 22 -6.37 5.62 -10.29
C MET A 22 -7.09 6.82 -10.91
N ALA A 23 -6.46 7.54 -11.85
CA ALA A 23 -7.11 8.61 -12.59
C ALA A 23 -8.24 8.08 -13.46
N PHE A 24 -8.05 6.94 -14.12
CA PHE A 24 -9.08 6.28 -14.91
C PHE A 24 -10.22 5.69 -14.07
N GLU A 25 -9.92 5.09 -12.93
CA GLU A 25 -10.94 4.57 -11.99
C GLU A 25 -11.83 5.68 -11.45
N LYS A 26 -11.29 6.88 -11.31
CA LYS A 26 -12.04 8.06 -10.88
C LYS A 26 -12.82 8.72 -12.02
N ASN A 27 -12.22 8.75 -13.20
CA ASN A 27 -12.79 9.41 -14.38
C ASN A 27 -12.56 8.50 -15.58
N TYR A 28 -13.62 7.89 -16.09
CA TYR A 28 -13.56 6.97 -17.23
C TYR A 28 -12.90 7.53 -18.50
N GLN A 29 -12.79 8.85 -18.61
CA GLN A 29 -12.10 9.57 -19.71
C GLN A 29 -11.09 10.55 -19.16
N CYS A 30 -9.83 10.45 -19.63
CA CYS A 30 -8.73 11.31 -19.22
C CYS A 30 -7.95 11.82 -20.43
N SER A 31 -7.63 13.12 -20.45
CA SER A 31 -6.73 13.66 -21.47
C SER A 31 -5.28 13.25 -21.23
N THR A 32 -4.49 13.12 -22.29
CA THR A 32 -3.05 12.79 -22.21
C THR A 32 -2.29 13.81 -21.34
N GLN A 33 -2.62 15.10 -21.47
CA GLN A 33 -2.05 16.16 -20.63
C GLN A 33 -2.43 16.02 -19.16
N GLY A 34 -3.71 15.67 -18.86
CA GLY A 34 -4.19 15.43 -17.51
C GLY A 34 -3.44 14.27 -16.85
N LEU A 35 -3.28 13.16 -17.57
CA LEU A 35 -2.51 12.00 -17.10
C LEU A 35 -1.04 12.35 -16.88
N ALA A 36 -0.42 13.10 -17.78
CA ALA A 36 0.97 13.57 -17.65
C ALA A 36 1.15 14.41 -16.37
N LYS A 37 0.24 15.34 -16.11
CA LYS A 37 0.26 16.17 -14.90
C LYS A 37 0.10 15.34 -13.62
N ILE A 38 -0.86 14.41 -13.58
CA ILE A 38 -1.12 13.56 -12.40
C ILE A 38 0.04 12.61 -12.12
N SER A 39 0.63 12.03 -13.16
CA SER A 39 1.73 11.08 -13.03
C SER A 39 3.10 11.77 -12.82
N GLY A 40 3.20 13.07 -13.07
CA GLY A 40 4.46 13.82 -13.01
C GLY A 40 5.40 13.46 -14.17
N SER A 41 4.85 13.21 -15.37
CA SER A 41 5.61 12.77 -16.56
C SER A 41 5.29 13.60 -17.80
N THR A 42 5.89 13.25 -18.93
CA THR A 42 5.62 13.89 -20.22
C THR A 42 4.46 13.19 -20.95
N THR A 43 3.80 13.89 -21.89
CA THR A 43 2.77 13.29 -22.75
C THR A 43 3.32 12.12 -23.58
N ARG A 44 4.58 12.19 -24.00
CA ARG A 44 5.24 11.08 -24.71
C ARG A 44 5.36 9.85 -23.82
N THR A 45 5.76 10.03 -22.55
CA THR A 45 5.83 8.93 -21.57
C THR A 45 4.46 8.31 -21.33
N ILE A 46 3.39 9.13 -21.29
CA ILE A 46 2.02 8.62 -21.14
C ILE A 46 1.61 7.72 -22.30
N VAL A 47 1.95 8.07 -23.55
CA VAL A 47 1.64 7.23 -24.72
C VAL A 47 2.31 5.86 -24.59
N THR A 48 3.57 5.82 -24.18
CA THR A 48 4.29 4.55 -23.92
C THR A 48 3.66 3.78 -22.75
N ASP A 49 3.46 4.44 -21.60
CA ASP A 49 2.84 3.81 -20.43
C ASP A 49 1.43 3.24 -20.74
N ILE A 50 0.64 3.90 -21.59
CA ILE A 50 -0.67 3.37 -22.03
C ILE A 50 -0.53 2.11 -22.89
N THR A 51 0.48 2.06 -23.76
CA THR A 51 0.77 0.87 -24.58
C THR A 51 1.16 -0.30 -23.67
N ASP A 52 2.09 -0.07 -22.76
CA ASP A 52 2.59 -1.07 -21.82
C ASP A 52 1.46 -1.55 -20.87
N LEU A 53 0.58 -0.64 -20.41
CA LEU A 53 -0.59 -0.99 -19.60
C LEU A 53 -1.57 -1.90 -20.37
N LYS A 54 -1.84 -1.61 -21.65
CA LYS A 54 -2.68 -2.47 -22.49
C LYS A 54 -2.08 -3.86 -22.63
N GLU A 55 -0.78 -3.94 -22.87
CA GLU A 55 -0.07 -5.21 -22.99
C GLU A 55 -0.12 -6.00 -21.69
N TYR A 56 0.22 -5.37 -20.56
CA TYR A 56 0.23 -6.01 -19.26
C TYR A 56 -1.15 -6.52 -18.82
N PHE A 57 -2.18 -5.69 -18.95
CA PHE A 57 -3.53 -6.05 -18.52
C PHE A 57 -4.27 -6.93 -19.54
N GLY A 58 -3.96 -6.82 -20.84
CA GLY A 58 -4.60 -7.60 -21.90
C GLY A 58 -6.13 -7.36 -21.92
N ASP A 59 -6.88 -8.42 -22.15
CA ASP A 59 -8.34 -8.36 -22.36
C ASP A 59 -9.16 -8.00 -21.11
N CYS A 60 -8.54 -7.89 -19.92
CA CYS A 60 -9.29 -7.56 -18.72
C CYS A 60 -9.69 -6.08 -18.61
N LEU A 61 -9.08 -5.21 -19.43
CA LEU A 61 -9.47 -3.79 -19.58
C LEU A 61 -9.38 -3.35 -21.04
N SER A 62 -10.00 -2.21 -21.37
CA SER A 62 -9.69 -1.47 -22.59
C SER A 62 -9.33 -0.02 -22.29
N ILE A 63 -8.38 0.52 -23.04
CA ILE A 63 -8.00 1.93 -23.06
C ILE A 63 -8.04 2.38 -24.51
N ASP A 64 -9.13 3.02 -24.92
CA ASP A 64 -9.36 3.39 -26.32
C ASP A 64 -9.03 4.87 -26.54
N SER A 65 -8.35 5.16 -27.65
CA SER A 65 -8.00 6.54 -28.02
C SER A 65 -9.24 7.28 -28.53
N SER A 66 -9.43 8.52 -28.08
CA SER A 66 -10.46 9.42 -28.54
C SER A 66 -9.90 10.82 -28.84
N HIS A 67 -10.70 11.68 -29.46
CA HIS A 67 -10.31 13.08 -29.71
C HIS A 67 -10.10 13.91 -28.42
N LYS A 68 -10.60 13.43 -27.26
CA LYS A 68 -10.43 14.06 -25.95
C LYS A 68 -9.40 13.34 -25.05
N GLY A 69 -8.65 12.37 -25.57
CA GLY A 69 -7.67 11.57 -24.82
C GLY A 69 -8.02 10.09 -24.83
N TYR A 70 -8.02 9.44 -23.70
CA TYR A 70 -8.24 8.01 -23.56
C TYR A 70 -9.54 7.72 -22.82
N ILE A 71 -10.28 6.70 -23.26
CA ILE A 71 -11.46 6.16 -22.61
C ILE A 71 -11.09 4.82 -22.01
N PHE A 72 -11.39 4.64 -20.73
CA PHE A 72 -11.03 3.45 -19.95
C PHE A 72 -12.27 2.66 -19.58
N SER A 73 -12.20 1.33 -19.70
CA SER A 73 -13.21 0.43 -19.15
C SER A 73 -12.62 -0.88 -18.65
N ILE A 74 -13.14 -1.37 -17.53
CA ILE A 74 -12.77 -2.67 -16.95
C ILE A 74 -13.76 -3.71 -17.47
N LYS A 75 -13.26 -4.74 -18.19
CA LYS A 75 -14.05 -5.83 -18.75
C LYS A 75 -14.15 -7.02 -17.80
N GLN A 76 -13.10 -7.30 -17.02
CA GLN A 76 -13.02 -8.42 -16.09
C GLN A 76 -12.45 -7.94 -14.74
N SER A 77 -13.34 -7.50 -13.84
CA SER A 77 -12.93 -6.82 -12.59
C SER A 77 -12.02 -7.67 -11.70
N ALA A 78 -12.31 -8.98 -11.56
CA ALA A 78 -11.49 -9.86 -10.72
C ALA A 78 -10.06 -9.99 -11.26
N VAL A 79 -9.90 -10.19 -12.58
CA VAL A 79 -8.60 -10.33 -13.25
C VAL A 79 -7.83 -8.99 -13.17
N TYR A 80 -8.53 -7.88 -13.43
CA TYR A 80 -7.97 -6.54 -13.31
C TYR A 80 -7.39 -6.28 -11.91
N LEU A 81 -8.17 -6.55 -10.85
CA LEU A 81 -7.72 -6.35 -9.47
C LEU A 81 -6.53 -7.25 -9.12
N THR A 82 -6.54 -8.51 -9.57
CA THR A 82 -5.42 -9.44 -9.35
C THR A 82 -4.15 -8.92 -10.03
N LYS A 83 -4.23 -8.50 -11.30
CA LYS A 83 -3.08 -7.94 -12.03
C LYS A 83 -2.61 -6.62 -11.43
N LYS A 84 -3.53 -5.74 -11.01
CA LYS A 84 -3.17 -4.48 -10.33
C LYS A 84 -2.42 -4.74 -9.02
N ARG A 85 -2.84 -5.73 -8.24
CA ARG A 85 -2.14 -6.15 -7.02
C ARG A 85 -0.75 -6.71 -7.32
N ALA A 86 -0.61 -7.50 -8.37
CA ALA A 86 0.66 -8.08 -8.77
C ALA A 86 1.73 -7.03 -9.14
N LEU A 87 1.34 -5.82 -9.55
CA LEU A 87 2.29 -4.73 -9.84
C LEU A 87 3.17 -4.34 -8.65
N ILE A 88 2.74 -4.60 -7.44
CA ILE A 88 3.43 -4.21 -6.21
C ILE A 88 3.71 -5.40 -5.28
N ALA A 89 3.43 -6.63 -5.74
CA ALA A 89 3.58 -7.83 -4.91
C ALA A 89 5.01 -8.04 -4.40
N ASP A 90 6.01 -7.68 -5.22
CA ASP A 90 7.43 -7.90 -4.92
C ASP A 90 8.15 -6.62 -4.45
N GLU A 91 7.42 -5.59 -4.01
CA GLU A 91 8.04 -4.36 -3.54
C GLU A 91 8.73 -4.56 -2.19
N ILE A 92 10.04 -4.39 -2.17
CA ILE A 92 10.90 -4.62 -0.99
C ILE A 92 10.44 -3.84 0.25
N LEU A 93 10.01 -2.58 0.11
CA LEU A 93 9.58 -1.78 1.26
C LEU A 93 8.29 -2.30 1.89
N PHE A 94 7.39 -2.92 1.11
CA PHE A 94 6.21 -3.59 1.65
C PHE A 94 6.59 -4.80 2.48
N HIS A 95 7.50 -5.64 1.97
CA HIS A 95 7.98 -6.81 2.72
C HIS A 95 8.77 -6.44 3.97
N ILE A 96 9.55 -5.36 3.94
CA ILE A 96 10.22 -4.83 5.15
C ILE A 96 9.19 -4.39 6.19
N ILE A 97 8.14 -3.65 5.79
CA ILE A 97 7.10 -3.20 6.72
C ILE A 97 6.33 -4.39 7.31
N GLU A 98 6.01 -5.39 6.48
CA GLU A 98 5.35 -6.63 6.91
C GLU A 98 6.22 -7.41 7.90
N SER A 99 7.52 -7.52 7.65
CA SER A 99 8.45 -8.19 8.57
C SER A 99 8.54 -7.47 9.93
N ILE A 100 8.54 -6.13 9.93
CA ILE A 100 8.48 -5.34 11.18
C ILE A 100 7.14 -5.56 11.90
N PHE A 101 6.04 -5.68 11.16
CA PHE A 101 4.71 -5.93 11.74
C PHE A 101 4.66 -7.24 12.52
N HIS A 102 5.22 -8.31 11.95
CA HIS A 102 5.28 -9.64 12.57
C HIS A 102 6.49 -9.84 13.48
N ASN A 103 7.36 -8.84 13.64
CA ASN A 103 8.61 -8.92 14.40
C ASN A 103 9.60 -9.99 13.86
N ASP A 104 9.54 -10.25 12.56
CA ASP A 104 10.48 -11.11 11.83
C ASP A 104 11.57 -10.23 11.20
N LEU A 105 12.53 -9.82 12.03
CA LEU A 105 13.44 -8.72 11.74
C LEU A 105 14.72 -9.19 11.05
N TYR A 106 15.06 -8.54 9.94
CA TYR A 106 16.30 -8.76 9.17
C TYR A 106 17.12 -7.46 9.11
N SER A 107 18.43 -7.61 8.94
CA SER A 107 19.34 -6.50 8.70
C SER A 107 19.22 -5.96 7.27
N SER A 108 19.77 -4.78 7.01
CA SER A 108 19.84 -4.22 5.65
C SER A 108 20.64 -5.10 4.68
N SER A 109 21.65 -5.83 5.17
CA SER A 109 22.45 -6.78 4.38
C SER A 109 21.64 -8.02 3.98
N GLU A 110 20.85 -8.59 4.89
CA GLU A 110 19.99 -9.75 4.61
C GLU A 110 18.89 -9.41 3.59
N TRP A 111 18.29 -8.22 3.70
CA TRP A 111 17.35 -7.74 2.70
C TRP A 111 18.02 -7.51 1.33
N ALA A 112 19.25 -7.01 1.31
CA ALA A 112 20.02 -6.81 0.09
C ALA A 112 20.28 -8.15 -0.62
N GLU A 113 20.68 -9.18 0.13
CA GLU A 113 20.87 -10.53 -0.38
C GLU A 113 19.58 -11.13 -0.93
N LYS A 114 18.49 -11.07 -0.15
CA LYS A 114 17.17 -11.60 -0.53
C LYS A 114 16.63 -10.99 -1.84
N TYR A 115 16.90 -9.71 -2.09
CA TYR A 115 16.43 -9.01 -3.28
C TYR A 115 17.48 -8.85 -4.38
N HIS A 116 18.66 -9.45 -4.22
CA HIS A 116 19.77 -9.37 -5.18
C HIS A 116 20.16 -7.93 -5.54
N ILE A 117 20.17 -7.04 -4.57
CA ILE A 117 20.56 -5.62 -4.69
C ILE A 117 21.68 -5.28 -3.71
N SER A 118 22.31 -4.11 -3.86
CA SER A 118 23.30 -3.66 -2.89
C SER A 118 22.64 -3.16 -1.60
N GLU A 119 23.32 -3.34 -0.46
CA GLU A 119 22.88 -2.80 0.83
C GLU A 119 22.69 -1.28 0.78
N SER A 120 23.56 -0.57 0.06
CA SER A 120 23.42 0.87 -0.16
C SER A 120 22.11 1.23 -0.88
N THR A 121 21.57 0.34 -1.72
CA THR A 121 20.27 0.50 -2.37
C THR A 121 19.13 0.35 -1.36
N VAL A 122 19.18 -0.65 -0.47
CA VAL A 122 18.21 -0.82 0.63
C VAL A 122 18.18 0.45 1.50
N LEU A 123 19.35 0.89 1.96
CA LEU A 123 19.48 2.10 2.77
C LEU A 123 18.96 3.36 2.06
N ARG A 124 19.16 3.46 0.75
CA ARG A 124 18.61 4.57 -0.06
C ARG A 124 17.08 4.52 -0.09
N TYR A 125 16.47 3.35 -0.22
CA TYR A 125 15.02 3.19 -0.17
C TYR A 125 14.45 3.57 1.20
N LEU A 126 15.08 3.14 2.28
CA LEU A 126 14.68 3.51 3.64
C LEU A 126 14.77 5.01 3.89
N ARG A 127 15.86 5.66 3.44
CA ARG A 127 16.01 7.14 3.55
C ARG A 127 14.92 7.88 2.78
N LYS A 128 14.48 7.36 1.62
CA LYS A 128 13.39 7.98 0.84
C LYS A 128 12.08 8.05 1.63
N VAL A 129 11.77 7.03 2.43
CA VAL A 129 10.53 6.94 3.20
C VAL A 129 10.65 7.45 4.64
N GLN A 130 11.87 7.75 5.11
CA GLN A 130 12.12 8.31 6.45
C GLN A 130 11.25 9.52 6.81
N PRO A 131 10.98 10.50 5.92
CA PRO A 131 10.08 11.61 6.24
C PRO A 131 8.66 11.17 6.61
N ILE A 132 8.20 10.04 6.06
CA ILE A 132 6.89 9.46 6.39
C ILE A 132 6.92 8.91 7.81
N PHE A 133 7.96 8.15 8.16
CA PHE A 133 8.11 7.64 9.52
C PHE A 133 8.22 8.77 10.56
N SER A 134 8.97 9.82 10.24
CA SER A 134 9.10 11.00 11.10
C SER A 134 7.76 11.71 11.35
N PHE A 135 6.83 11.70 10.37
CA PHE A 135 5.47 12.21 10.57
C PHE A 135 4.72 11.45 11.69
N TYR A 136 4.99 10.15 11.84
CA TYR A 136 4.49 9.32 12.94
C TYR A 136 5.38 9.37 14.20
N ARG A 137 6.39 10.23 14.24
CA ARG A 137 7.40 10.28 15.32
C ARG A 137 8.14 8.95 15.47
N LEU A 138 8.39 8.28 14.34
CA LEU A 138 9.14 7.04 14.26
C LEU A 138 10.49 7.28 13.58
N GLU A 139 11.50 6.57 14.05
CA GLU A 139 12.78 6.41 13.39
C GLU A 139 12.94 4.97 12.91
N ILE A 140 13.75 4.76 11.88
CA ILE A 140 14.05 3.42 11.40
C ILE A 140 15.49 3.06 11.72
N GLN A 141 15.67 2.01 12.50
CA GLN A 141 16.96 1.35 12.70
C GLN A 141 17.21 0.41 11.52
N THR A 142 18.48 0.18 11.15
CA THR A 142 18.84 -0.59 9.95
C THR A 142 19.50 -1.94 10.24
N ASN A 143 19.82 -2.24 11.52
CA ASN A 143 20.43 -3.49 11.90
C ASN A 143 19.99 -3.94 13.32
N PRO A 144 18.98 -4.84 13.41
CA PRO A 144 18.04 -5.20 12.36
C PRO A 144 17.14 -4.03 11.94
N ILE A 145 16.46 -4.14 10.78
CA ILE A 145 15.53 -3.10 10.36
C ILE A 145 14.27 -3.19 11.24
N CYS A 146 14.05 -2.14 12.05
CA CYS A 146 12.87 -2.03 12.90
C CYS A 146 12.51 -0.57 13.16
N PHE A 147 11.30 -0.31 13.69
CA PHE A 147 10.90 1.01 14.13
C PHE A 147 11.36 1.29 15.55
N LEU A 148 11.88 2.50 15.77
CA LEU A 148 12.12 3.09 17.07
C LEU A 148 11.08 4.19 17.32
N GLY A 149 10.41 4.14 18.47
CA GLY A 149 9.39 5.10 18.85
C GLY A 149 8.35 4.49 19.80
N GLU A 150 7.36 5.28 20.16
CA GLU A 150 6.27 4.79 21.01
C GLU A 150 5.38 3.80 20.26
N GLU A 151 5.00 2.70 20.91
CA GLU A 151 4.19 1.64 20.32
C GLU A 151 2.84 2.15 19.77
N ILE A 152 2.25 3.17 20.41
CA ILE A 152 1.01 3.78 19.91
C ILE A 152 1.19 4.40 18.52
N ASN A 153 2.36 5.00 18.25
CA ASN A 153 2.69 5.58 16.96
C ASN A 153 2.96 4.49 15.91
N ILE A 154 3.60 3.39 16.31
CA ILE A 154 3.84 2.22 15.46
C ILE A 154 2.49 1.60 15.03
N ARG A 155 1.56 1.39 15.96
CA ARG A 155 0.22 0.88 15.66
C ARG A 155 -0.58 1.82 14.76
N LYS A 156 -0.48 3.12 14.98
CA LYS A 156 -1.10 4.13 14.11
C LYS A 156 -0.53 4.08 12.70
N PHE A 157 0.79 3.96 12.54
CA PHE A 157 1.44 3.79 11.24
C PHE A 157 0.92 2.53 10.51
N PHE A 158 0.88 1.38 11.18
CA PHE A 158 0.38 0.13 10.56
C PHE A 158 -1.09 0.22 10.19
N HIS A 159 -1.92 0.86 11.02
CA HIS A 159 -3.32 1.10 10.68
C HIS A 159 -3.45 1.89 9.38
N ASP A 160 -2.77 3.03 9.28
CA ASP A 160 -2.84 3.88 8.10
C ASP A 160 -2.23 3.20 6.86
N PHE A 161 -1.16 2.42 7.06
CA PHE A 161 -0.51 1.67 6.00
C PHE A 161 -1.41 0.61 5.40
N TYR A 162 -2.09 -0.19 6.22
CA TYR A 162 -2.89 -1.32 5.74
C TYR A 162 -4.33 -0.95 5.38
N TYR A 163 -4.94 0.02 6.05
CA TYR A 163 -6.39 0.22 5.97
C TYR A 163 -6.84 1.58 5.46
N GLU A 164 -5.98 2.61 5.46
CA GLU A 164 -6.32 3.92 4.88
C GLU A 164 -5.84 4.10 3.43
N SER A 165 -5.22 3.08 2.84
CA SER A 165 -4.76 3.11 1.45
C SER A 165 -5.81 2.59 0.48
N GLU A 166 -5.87 3.18 -0.72
CA GLU A 166 -6.68 2.63 -1.82
C GLU A 166 -6.02 1.39 -2.47
N ILE A 167 -4.75 1.13 -2.18
CA ILE A 167 -4.00 -0.01 -2.71
C ILE A 167 -4.01 -1.12 -1.66
N THR A 168 -4.72 -2.21 -1.95
CA THR A 168 -4.97 -3.29 -0.99
C THR A 168 -4.15 -4.56 -1.23
N ALA A 169 -3.10 -4.51 -2.03
CA ALA A 169 -2.31 -5.69 -2.37
C ALA A 169 -1.69 -6.37 -1.14
N HIS A 170 -1.30 -5.58 -0.15
CA HIS A 170 -0.72 -6.03 1.11
C HIS A 170 -1.64 -5.78 2.31
N THR A 171 -2.94 -5.60 2.09
CA THR A 171 -3.88 -5.45 3.21
C THR A 171 -3.99 -6.78 3.94
N ILE A 172 -3.63 -6.78 5.21
CA ILE A 172 -3.72 -7.94 6.09
C ILE A 172 -5.12 -7.93 6.72
N PHE A 173 -5.89 -8.98 6.48
CA PHE A 173 -7.22 -9.12 7.08
C PHE A 173 -7.14 -9.92 8.37
N PRO A 174 -7.84 -9.50 9.45
CA PRO A 174 -7.94 -10.27 10.67
C PRO A 174 -8.46 -11.69 10.38
N PRO A 175 -7.87 -12.75 10.95
CA PRO A 175 -8.41 -14.11 10.84
C PRO A 175 -9.85 -14.19 11.35
N ILE A 176 -10.66 -15.12 10.83
CA ILE A 176 -12.08 -15.28 11.19
C ILE A 176 -12.25 -15.44 12.70
N ALA A 177 -11.34 -16.15 13.38
CA ALA A 177 -11.39 -16.30 14.83
C ALA A 177 -11.31 -14.95 15.56
N ILE A 178 -10.40 -14.07 15.12
CA ILE A 178 -10.26 -12.71 15.65
C ILE A 178 -11.50 -11.88 15.34
N GLN A 179 -12.04 -11.97 14.11
CA GLN A 179 -13.27 -11.26 13.73
C GLN A 179 -14.45 -11.65 14.62
N ASN A 180 -14.61 -12.94 14.95
CA ASN A 180 -15.69 -13.43 15.83
C ASN A 180 -15.54 -12.91 17.27
N ILE A 181 -14.32 -12.91 17.82
CA ILE A 181 -14.02 -12.33 19.14
C ILE A 181 -14.34 -10.84 19.14
N THR A 182 -13.88 -10.13 18.10
CA THR A 182 -14.12 -8.70 17.93
C THR A 182 -15.62 -8.39 17.84
N ALA A 183 -16.38 -9.16 17.07
CA ALA A 183 -17.83 -8.98 16.93
C ALA A 183 -18.55 -9.12 18.27
N SER A 184 -18.17 -10.11 19.07
CA SER A 184 -18.74 -10.31 20.42
C SER A 184 -18.39 -9.16 21.37
N ALA A 185 -17.13 -8.69 21.35
CA ALA A 185 -16.69 -7.56 22.16
C ALA A 185 -17.38 -6.26 21.73
N PHE A 186 -17.43 -5.99 20.43
CA PHE A 186 -18.06 -4.80 19.87
C PHE A 186 -19.55 -4.72 20.20
N SER A 187 -20.28 -5.83 20.08
CA SER A 187 -21.72 -5.88 20.44
C SER A 187 -22.00 -5.52 21.89
N ARG A 188 -21.08 -5.86 22.80
CA ARG A 188 -21.20 -5.49 24.23
C ARG A 188 -20.88 -4.00 24.45
N CYS A 189 -19.85 -3.47 23.78
CA CYS A 189 -19.46 -2.06 23.91
C CYS A 189 -20.46 -1.12 23.23
N TYR A 190 -21.02 -1.51 22.08
CA TYR A 190 -21.95 -0.69 21.31
C TYR A 190 -23.26 -0.39 22.04
N GLN A 191 -23.65 -1.23 23.01
CA GLN A 191 -24.79 -0.98 23.89
C GLN A 191 -24.55 0.16 24.90
N LEU A 192 -23.26 0.52 25.11
CA LEU A 192 -22.84 1.51 26.10
C LEU A 192 -22.63 2.89 25.51
N ASP A 193 -22.23 3.00 24.23
CA ASP A 193 -22.01 4.29 23.59
C ASP A 193 -22.19 4.21 22.05
N GLN A 194 -23.16 4.96 21.51
CA GLN A 194 -23.55 4.90 20.08
C GLN A 194 -22.59 5.63 19.14
N HIS A 195 -21.49 6.23 19.60
CA HIS A 195 -20.65 7.12 18.80
C HIS A 195 -19.17 6.73 18.70
N ALA A 196 -18.77 5.54 19.16
CA ALA A 196 -17.35 5.25 19.36
C ALA A 196 -16.55 5.06 18.05
N CYS A 197 -16.90 4.11 17.19
CA CYS A 197 -16.23 3.83 15.91
C CYS A 197 -17.00 2.80 15.08
N SER A 198 -16.63 2.61 13.82
CA SER A 198 -17.19 1.52 13.01
C SER A 198 -16.63 0.17 13.46
N PHE A 199 -17.41 -0.92 13.25
CA PHE A 199 -16.94 -2.28 13.52
C PHE A 199 -15.62 -2.59 12.77
N GLY A 200 -15.49 -2.14 11.53
CA GLY A 200 -14.29 -2.34 10.72
C GLY A 200 -13.05 -1.71 11.36
N GLU A 201 -13.15 -0.43 11.74
CA GLU A 201 -12.04 0.27 12.41
C GLU A 201 -11.67 -0.39 13.73
N PHE A 202 -12.65 -0.73 14.55
CA PHE A 202 -12.41 -1.42 15.82
C PHE A 202 -11.71 -2.78 15.61
N ASN A 203 -12.16 -3.57 14.62
CA ASN A 203 -11.58 -4.86 14.28
C ASN A 203 -10.13 -4.74 13.82
N TYR A 204 -9.81 -3.75 12.99
CA TYR A 204 -8.46 -3.52 12.50
C TYR A 204 -7.50 -3.06 13.61
N TYR A 205 -7.92 -2.11 14.45
CA TYR A 205 -7.11 -1.67 15.59
C TYR A 205 -6.87 -2.79 16.60
N LEU A 206 -7.90 -3.59 16.90
CA LEU A 206 -7.75 -4.72 17.81
C LEU A 206 -6.80 -5.76 17.23
N TYR A 207 -6.89 -6.06 15.93
CA TYR A 207 -6.01 -7.02 15.27
C TYR A 207 -4.55 -6.54 15.29
N ILE A 208 -4.28 -5.31 14.91
CA ILE A 208 -2.92 -4.74 15.00
C ILE A 208 -2.40 -4.83 16.44
N THR A 209 -3.23 -4.47 17.41
CA THR A 209 -2.85 -4.52 18.83
C THR A 209 -2.51 -5.93 19.28
N PHE A 210 -3.31 -6.92 18.86
CA PHE A 210 -3.10 -8.32 19.17
C PHE A 210 -1.82 -8.87 18.57
N GLU A 211 -1.60 -8.67 17.26
CA GLU A 211 -0.38 -9.11 16.56
C GLU A 211 0.88 -8.50 17.18
N ARG A 212 0.87 -7.19 17.42
CA ARG A 212 2.00 -6.50 18.05
C ARG A 212 2.27 -6.98 19.47
N HIS A 213 1.21 -7.28 20.24
CA HIS A 213 1.37 -7.83 21.58
C HIS A 213 1.94 -9.25 21.55
N CYS A 214 1.45 -10.11 20.66
CA CYS A 214 1.99 -11.48 20.46
C CYS A 214 3.45 -11.46 20.01
N ALA A 215 3.85 -10.45 19.23
CA ALA A 215 5.23 -10.22 18.83
C ALA A 215 6.14 -9.67 19.97
N GLY A 216 5.62 -9.57 21.21
CA GLY A 216 6.38 -9.12 22.39
C GLY A 216 6.50 -7.61 22.54
N GLN A 217 5.78 -6.83 21.76
CA GLN A 217 5.76 -5.36 21.83
C GLN A 217 4.69 -4.89 22.84
N ARG A 218 5.11 -4.05 23.80
CA ARG A 218 4.23 -3.54 24.87
C ARG A 218 4.06 -2.03 24.82
#